data_d3e6c26afd8eceda7f32022bedaad671
#
_entry.id   d3e6c26afd8eceda7f32022bedaad671
#
_cell.length_a   1.000
_cell.length_b   1.000
_cell.length_c   1.000
_cell.angle_alpha   90.00
_cell.angle_beta   90.00
_cell.angle_gamma   90.00
#
_symmetry.space_group_name_H-M   'P 1'
#
loop_
_entity.id
_entity.type
_entity.pdbx_description
1 polymer ?
#
loop_
_entity_poly.entity_id
_entity_poly.type
_entity_poly.pdbx_seq_one_letter_code
_entity_poly.pdbx_strand_id
1 'polypeptide(L)'
;MIDYLSLTTQEPPDKSYLEYYGEITEDSFLSQMYRYMCELDKARVRYYPHKFKESTNARMPFTNIIVNPKYFDCYEEMEDYIFAIINNSNLSLEDINISRIDVAADIEDVNIKAVIATLHVKGIKAFRIINDTIYAGKNPKVRIYNKLAEIRYRLKKNKKVTEGEEGLLESYKDLTRFEVAVSRPKINLKQLKENPVCLASYFDKLNFIQISCSNPCGVMQVMYKQVNRKFRKQIESLLNTPLLDKIKEAYTTEVIHWFDLKEPY
;
A
#
# COMPACT_ATOMS: atom_id res chain seq x y z
N MET A 1 -5.53 -1.80 -5.73
CA MET A 1 -5.91 -2.33 -4.39
C MET A 1 -5.39 -1.44 -3.26
N ILE A 2 -5.97 -1.58 -2.06
CA ILE A 2 -5.38 -1.08 -0.82
C ILE A 2 -4.57 -2.22 -0.20
N ASP A 3 -3.26 -2.05 -0.04
CA ASP A 3 -2.33 -3.12 0.38
C ASP A 3 -2.06 -3.10 1.89
N TYR A 4 -2.27 -1.95 2.54
CA TYR A 4 -2.07 -1.77 3.98
C TYR A 4 -2.92 -0.62 4.50
N LEU A 5 -3.54 -0.83 5.64
CA LEU A 5 -4.35 0.19 6.31
C LEU A 5 -4.01 0.22 7.80
N SER A 6 -3.68 1.40 8.31
CA SER A 6 -3.50 1.64 9.74
C SER A 6 -4.51 2.67 10.21
N LEU A 7 -5.34 2.28 11.13
CA LEU A 7 -6.48 3.01 11.67
C LEU A 7 -6.19 3.46 13.09
N THR A 8 -6.79 4.57 13.50
CA THR A 8 -6.69 5.06 14.88
C THR A 8 -8.03 5.59 15.35
N THR A 9 -8.37 5.30 16.61
CA THR A 9 -9.54 5.83 17.29
C THR A 9 -9.22 6.18 18.75
N GLN A 10 -10.09 7.00 19.38
CA GLN A 10 -9.98 7.29 20.82
C GLN A 10 -10.66 6.20 21.67
N GLU A 11 -11.40 5.29 21.04
CA GLU A 11 -12.09 4.20 21.72
C GLU A 11 -11.12 3.08 22.13
N PRO A 12 -11.27 2.50 23.31
CA PRO A 12 -10.55 1.31 23.70
C PRO A 12 -11.01 0.10 22.88
N PRO A 13 -10.15 -0.89 22.65
CA PRO A 13 -10.57 -2.14 22.05
C PRO A 13 -11.33 -3.00 23.08
N ASP A 14 -12.18 -3.90 22.60
CA ASP A 14 -12.80 -4.93 23.42
C ASP A 14 -11.74 -5.93 23.90
N LYS A 15 -11.43 -5.86 25.17
CA LYS A 15 -10.43 -6.73 25.80
C LYS A 15 -10.83 -8.20 25.72
N SER A 16 -12.10 -8.53 25.90
CA SER A 16 -12.59 -9.91 25.88
C SER A 16 -12.45 -10.50 24.48
N TYR A 17 -12.72 -9.69 23.43
CA TYR A 17 -12.47 -10.08 22.05
C TYR A 17 -10.98 -10.34 21.80
N LEU A 18 -10.10 -9.43 22.25
CA LEU A 18 -8.65 -9.57 22.05
C LEU A 18 -8.08 -10.79 22.79
N GLU A 19 -8.53 -11.05 24.02
CA GLU A 19 -8.08 -12.20 24.83
C GLU A 19 -8.57 -13.54 24.26
N TYR A 20 -9.72 -13.54 23.58
CA TYR A 20 -10.28 -14.75 23.00
C TYR A 20 -9.63 -15.11 21.64
N TYR A 21 -9.35 -14.11 20.80
CA TYR A 21 -8.90 -14.33 19.42
C TYR A 21 -7.40 -14.09 19.19
N GLY A 22 -6.66 -13.61 20.18
CA GLY A 22 -5.27 -13.24 19.97
C GLY A 22 -4.40 -13.39 21.20
N GLU A 23 -3.11 -13.19 20.99
CA GLU A 23 -2.10 -13.15 22.07
C GLU A 23 -1.76 -11.70 22.40
N ILE A 24 -2.04 -11.32 23.65
CA ILE A 24 -1.73 -9.99 24.16
C ILE A 24 -0.32 -9.96 24.73
N THR A 25 0.52 -9.10 24.20
CA THR A 25 1.86 -8.83 24.70
C THR A 25 1.94 -7.44 25.29
N GLU A 26 2.62 -7.31 26.44
CA GLU A 26 2.91 -6.02 27.06
C GLU A 26 4.31 -5.55 26.63
N ASP A 27 4.40 -4.36 26.07
CA ASP A 27 5.68 -3.71 25.82
C ASP A 27 6.10 -2.88 27.04
N SER A 28 7.03 -3.40 27.79
CA SER A 28 7.64 -2.74 28.95
C SER A 28 8.62 -1.63 28.54
N PHE A 29 9.02 -1.54 27.27
CA PHE A 29 9.98 -0.55 26.79
C PHE A 29 9.25 0.67 26.22
N LEU A 30 9.59 1.85 26.73
CA LEU A 30 9.15 3.16 26.22
C LEU A 30 9.54 3.43 24.75
N SER A 31 10.12 2.47 24.06
CA SER A 31 10.49 2.54 22.65
C SER A 31 9.27 2.45 21.71
N GLN A 32 8.17 1.84 22.16
CA GLN A 32 6.92 1.77 21.42
C GLN A 32 5.93 2.82 21.93
N MET A 33 5.04 3.24 21.04
CA MET A 33 4.05 4.27 21.36
C MET A 33 2.90 3.73 22.22
N TYR A 34 2.65 2.42 22.19
CA TYR A 34 1.55 1.75 22.89
C TYR A 34 2.09 0.69 23.86
N ARG A 35 1.41 0.54 24.99
CA ARG A 35 1.78 -0.39 26.05
C ARG A 35 1.42 -1.84 25.73
N TYR A 36 0.29 -2.05 25.08
CA TYR A 36 -0.21 -3.37 24.74
C TYR A 36 -0.30 -3.57 23.23
N MET A 37 0.00 -4.77 22.79
CA MET A 37 -0.14 -5.23 21.42
C MET A 37 -0.80 -6.60 21.41
N CYS A 38 -1.79 -6.78 20.53
CA CYS A 38 -2.42 -8.06 20.25
C CYS A 38 -2.25 -8.39 18.77
N GLU A 39 -1.75 -9.58 18.48
CA GLU A 39 -1.74 -10.13 17.12
C GLU A 39 -2.99 -10.99 16.94
N LEU A 40 -3.82 -10.61 15.98
CA LEU A 40 -4.97 -11.35 15.51
C LEU A 40 -4.65 -12.01 14.15
N ASP A 41 -5.53 -12.87 13.66
CA ASP A 41 -5.37 -13.56 12.38
C ASP A 41 -5.25 -12.60 11.17
N LYS A 42 -6.09 -11.54 11.16
CA LYS A 42 -6.19 -10.55 10.06
C LYS A 42 -5.71 -9.15 10.46
N ALA A 43 -5.41 -8.91 11.74
CA ALA A 43 -5.04 -7.58 12.25
C ALA A 43 -3.98 -7.61 13.34
N ARG A 44 -3.33 -6.47 13.53
CA ARG A 44 -2.55 -6.15 14.72
C ARG A 44 -3.19 -4.97 15.43
N VAL A 45 -3.51 -5.13 16.71
CA VAL A 45 -4.10 -4.10 17.55
C VAL A 45 -3.07 -3.61 18.55
N ARG A 46 -2.88 -2.29 18.63
CA ARG A 46 -2.04 -1.63 19.64
C ARG A 46 -2.91 -0.68 20.43
N TYR A 47 -2.80 -0.70 21.72
CA TYR A 47 -3.66 0.13 22.56
C TYR A 47 -3.00 0.56 23.85
N TYR A 48 -3.63 1.53 24.53
CA TYR A 48 -3.12 2.13 25.75
C TYR A 48 -1.78 2.85 25.52
N PRO A 49 -1.80 4.07 24.96
CA PRO A 49 -0.57 4.80 24.72
C PRO A 49 0.19 5.07 26.02
N HIS A 50 1.50 4.94 25.97
CA HIS A 50 2.34 5.41 27.07
C HIS A 50 2.10 6.91 27.29
N LYS A 51 2.04 7.36 28.55
CA LYS A 51 1.89 8.79 28.87
C LYS A 51 2.98 9.58 28.16
N PHE A 52 2.59 10.43 27.24
CA PHE A 52 3.49 11.34 26.57
C PHE A 52 4.06 12.36 27.57
N LYS A 53 5.31 12.77 27.35
CA LYS A 53 5.87 13.95 28.00
C LYS A 53 4.90 15.11 27.78
N GLU A 54 4.58 15.83 28.83
CA GLU A 54 3.60 16.92 28.91
C GLU A 54 3.78 18.06 27.88
N SER A 55 4.80 17.99 27.04
CA SER A 55 5.16 19.04 26.09
C SER A 55 4.44 19.01 24.72
N THR A 56 3.63 17.99 24.43
CA THR A 56 2.84 17.94 23.20
C THR A 56 1.37 17.83 23.51
N ASN A 57 0.61 18.93 23.28
CA ASN A 57 -0.85 19.03 23.42
C ASN A 57 -1.65 18.09 22.48
N ALA A 58 -1.02 17.17 21.77
CA ALA A 58 -1.67 16.23 20.90
C ALA A 58 -2.05 14.97 21.69
N ARG A 59 -3.34 14.76 21.93
CA ARG A 59 -3.87 13.48 22.42
C ARG A 59 -3.50 12.39 21.42
N MET A 60 -2.74 11.41 21.88
CA MET A 60 -2.54 10.20 21.09
C MET A 60 -3.85 9.40 21.02
N PRO A 61 -4.14 8.79 19.86
CA PRO A 61 -5.25 7.85 19.75
C PRO A 61 -5.08 6.71 20.75
N PHE A 62 -6.19 6.29 21.36
CA PHE A 62 -6.15 5.22 22.36
C PHE A 62 -5.83 3.88 21.72
N THR A 63 -6.38 3.63 20.55
CA THR A 63 -6.21 2.38 19.79
C THR A 63 -5.68 2.65 18.40
N ASN A 64 -4.76 1.79 17.97
CA ASN A 64 -4.29 1.69 16.58
C ASN A 64 -4.51 0.27 16.07
N ILE A 65 -5.29 0.13 15.01
CA ILE A 65 -5.59 -1.14 14.33
C ILE A 65 -4.86 -1.14 13.00
N ILE A 66 -4.07 -2.17 12.76
CA ILE A 66 -3.35 -2.38 11.51
C ILE A 66 -3.97 -3.59 10.83
N VAL A 67 -4.55 -3.40 9.66
CA VAL A 67 -5.12 -4.46 8.84
C VAL A 67 -4.44 -4.53 7.48
N ASN A 68 -4.45 -5.71 6.89
CA ASN A 68 -4.10 -5.88 5.49
C ASN A 68 -5.37 -6.28 4.74
N PRO A 69 -5.93 -5.37 3.91
CA PRO A 69 -7.19 -5.58 3.21
C PRO A 69 -7.29 -6.87 2.39
N LYS A 70 -6.17 -7.39 1.91
CA LYS A 70 -6.13 -8.64 1.13
C LYS A 70 -6.57 -9.90 1.90
N TYR A 71 -6.73 -9.81 3.23
CA TYR A 71 -7.24 -10.92 4.06
C TYR A 71 -8.76 -10.89 4.22
N PHE A 72 -9.43 -9.97 3.55
CA PHE A 72 -10.88 -9.80 3.55
C PHE A 72 -11.39 -9.90 2.12
N ASP A 73 -12.52 -10.56 1.94
CA ASP A 73 -13.11 -10.74 0.60
C ASP A 73 -13.71 -9.42 0.08
N CYS A 74 -14.24 -8.56 0.98
CA CYS A 74 -14.80 -7.26 0.64
C CYS A 74 -14.57 -6.23 1.76
N TYR A 75 -14.92 -4.98 1.47
CA TYR A 75 -14.80 -3.88 2.43
C TYR A 75 -15.69 -4.09 3.65
N GLU A 76 -16.91 -4.57 3.48
CA GLU A 76 -17.88 -4.78 4.56
C GLU A 76 -17.34 -5.78 5.59
N GLU A 77 -16.77 -6.88 5.15
CA GLU A 77 -16.14 -7.86 6.04
C GLU A 77 -15.03 -7.23 6.89
N MET A 78 -14.18 -6.40 6.26
CA MET A 78 -13.15 -5.67 6.99
C MET A 78 -13.74 -4.68 7.99
N GLU A 79 -14.80 -3.96 7.61
CA GLU A 79 -15.50 -2.99 8.46
C GLU A 79 -16.08 -3.69 9.68
N ASP A 80 -16.82 -4.79 9.49
CA ASP A 80 -17.41 -5.58 10.56
C ASP A 80 -16.32 -6.12 11.52
N TYR A 81 -15.20 -6.57 10.98
CA TYR A 81 -14.07 -7.03 11.76
C TYR A 81 -13.46 -5.92 12.63
N ILE A 82 -13.34 -4.69 12.09
CA ILE A 82 -12.86 -3.52 12.84
C ILE A 82 -13.83 -3.17 13.96
N PHE A 83 -15.15 -3.18 13.69
CA PHE A 83 -16.17 -2.90 14.70
C PHE A 83 -16.19 -3.97 15.79
N ALA A 84 -15.97 -5.25 15.46
CA ALA A 84 -15.87 -6.32 16.45
C ALA A 84 -14.68 -6.10 17.40
N ILE A 85 -13.54 -5.61 16.89
CA ILE A 85 -12.37 -5.28 17.72
C ILE A 85 -12.68 -4.17 18.73
N ILE A 86 -13.46 -3.17 18.35
CA ILE A 86 -13.77 -2.02 19.22
C ILE A 86 -15.01 -2.29 20.09
N ASN A 87 -16.02 -3.00 19.54
CA ASN A 87 -17.29 -3.36 20.21
C ASN A 87 -17.98 -2.17 20.91
N ASN A 88 -18.03 -1.02 20.25
CA ASN A 88 -18.72 0.17 20.74
C ASN A 88 -19.85 0.55 19.79
N SER A 89 -21.10 0.35 20.22
CA SER A 89 -22.29 0.65 19.41
C SER A 89 -22.47 2.13 19.03
N ASN A 90 -21.78 3.03 19.70
CA ASN A 90 -21.81 4.46 19.41
C ASN A 90 -20.66 4.91 18.48
N LEU A 91 -19.74 4.01 18.16
CA LEU A 91 -18.62 4.34 17.26
C LEU A 91 -19.11 4.49 15.82
N SER A 92 -18.77 5.58 15.20
CA SER A 92 -19.03 5.81 13.77
C SER A 92 -17.76 5.70 12.93
N LEU A 93 -17.92 5.48 11.62
CA LEU A 93 -16.79 5.47 10.69
C LEU A 93 -16.03 6.80 10.66
N GLU A 94 -16.67 7.90 11.07
CA GLU A 94 -16.05 9.24 11.18
C GLU A 94 -15.02 9.31 12.31
N ASP A 95 -15.21 8.50 13.37
CA ASP A 95 -14.34 8.49 14.55
C ASP A 95 -13.08 7.63 14.34
N ILE A 96 -13.02 6.91 13.22
CA ILE A 96 -11.89 6.06 12.85
C ILE A 96 -11.04 6.78 11.80
N ASN A 97 -9.90 7.32 12.23
CA ASN A 97 -8.98 8.03 11.36
C ASN A 97 -7.97 7.09 10.72
N ILE A 98 -7.59 7.39 9.47
CA ILE A 98 -6.53 6.66 8.78
C ILE A 98 -5.19 7.30 9.11
N SER A 99 -4.35 6.57 9.82
CA SER A 99 -2.99 7.02 10.17
C SER A 99 -1.95 6.67 9.09
N ARG A 100 -2.21 5.63 8.30
CA ARG A 100 -1.44 5.25 7.12
C ARG A 100 -2.28 4.44 6.16
N ILE A 101 -2.08 4.68 4.87
CA ILE A 101 -2.64 3.89 3.79
C ILE A 101 -1.58 3.63 2.74
N ASP A 102 -1.46 2.39 2.29
CA ASP A 102 -0.63 2.01 1.16
C ASP A 102 -1.55 1.59 0.02
N VAL A 103 -1.50 2.33 -1.08
CA VAL A 103 -2.23 2.02 -2.31
C VAL A 103 -1.29 1.34 -3.29
N ALA A 104 -1.74 0.30 -3.96
CA ALA A 104 -0.95 -0.47 -4.89
C ALA A 104 -1.72 -0.78 -6.17
N ALA A 105 -0.99 -0.91 -7.27
CA ALA A 105 -1.48 -1.41 -8.54
C ALA A 105 -0.48 -2.39 -9.12
N ASP A 106 -0.94 -3.52 -9.60
CA ASP A 106 -0.16 -4.54 -10.27
C ASP A 106 -0.34 -4.42 -11.78
N ILE A 107 0.75 -4.32 -12.52
CA ILE A 107 0.74 -4.16 -13.97
C ILE A 107 1.45 -5.33 -14.61
N GLU A 108 0.72 -6.02 -15.47
CA GLU A 108 1.19 -7.17 -16.24
C GLU A 108 2.18 -6.77 -17.33
N ASP A 109 3.07 -7.69 -17.68
CA ASP A 109 4.03 -7.57 -18.77
C ASP A 109 4.95 -6.35 -18.68
N VAL A 110 5.04 -5.74 -17.50
CA VAL A 110 5.95 -4.65 -17.22
C VAL A 110 7.15 -5.15 -16.45
N ASN A 111 8.33 -5.02 -17.06
CA ASN A 111 9.58 -5.40 -16.42
C ASN A 111 10.13 -4.23 -15.58
N ILE A 112 10.48 -4.49 -14.32
CA ILE A 112 10.99 -3.48 -13.38
C ILE A 112 12.22 -2.72 -13.93
N LYS A 113 13.08 -3.36 -14.71
CA LYS A 113 14.27 -2.71 -15.29
C LYS A 113 13.90 -1.68 -16.36
N ALA A 114 12.80 -1.92 -17.09
CA ALA A 114 12.26 -0.95 -18.03
C ALA A 114 11.67 0.26 -17.27
N VAL A 115 11.00 0.02 -16.15
CA VAL A 115 10.48 1.08 -15.25
C VAL A 115 11.63 1.94 -14.70
N ILE A 116 12.72 1.31 -14.21
CA ILE A 116 13.89 2.03 -13.69
C ILE A 116 14.45 3.01 -14.73
N ALA A 117 14.46 2.64 -16.01
CA ALA A 117 15.01 3.47 -17.08
C ALA A 117 14.15 4.71 -17.41
N THR A 118 12.86 4.71 -17.07
CA THR A 118 11.90 5.76 -17.47
C THR A 118 11.32 6.54 -16.29
N LEU A 119 11.42 6.00 -15.07
CA LEU A 119 10.78 6.56 -13.89
C LEU A 119 11.38 7.91 -13.47
N HIS A 120 10.51 8.87 -13.26
CA HIS A 120 10.76 10.11 -12.53
C HIS A 120 9.71 10.27 -11.44
N VAL A 121 10.10 10.47 -10.18
CA VAL A 121 9.15 10.68 -9.08
C VAL A 121 9.11 12.16 -8.76
N LYS A 122 7.93 12.77 -8.93
CA LYS A 122 7.72 14.22 -8.75
C LYS A 122 8.14 14.70 -7.36
N GLY A 123 9.00 15.70 -7.32
CA GLY A 123 9.51 16.30 -6.07
C GLY A 123 10.62 15.48 -5.39
N ILE A 124 11.09 14.40 -5.99
CA ILE A 124 12.16 13.56 -5.44
C ILE A 124 13.36 13.57 -6.40
N LYS A 125 14.49 14.04 -5.91
CA LYS A 125 15.73 14.17 -6.70
C LYS A 125 16.52 12.85 -6.82
N ALA A 126 16.34 11.93 -5.87
CA ALA A 126 17.06 10.66 -5.84
C ALA A 126 16.16 9.54 -5.30
N PHE A 127 16.36 8.36 -5.83
CA PHE A 127 15.76 7.12 -5.35
C PHE A 127 16.83 6.06 -5.14
N ARG A 128 16.53 5.06 -4.33
CA ARG A 128 17.43 3.92 -4.09
C ARG A 128 16.91 2.70 -4.83
N ILE A 129 17.81 1.95 -5.42
CA ILE A 129 17.51 0.64 -6.01
C ILE A 129 18.23 -0.41 -5.17
N ILE A 130 17.46 -1.34 -4.63
CA ILE A 130 17.98 -2.43 -3.81
C ILE A 130 17.30 -3.71 -4.29
N ASN A 131 18.07 -4.69 -4.78
CA ASN A 131 17.53 -5.96 -5.28
C ASN A 131 16.35 -5.78 -6.25
N ASP A 132 16.54 -4.95 -7.28
CA ASP A 132 15.51 -4.60 -8.28
C ASP A 132 14.24 -3.97 -7.70
N THR A 133 14.28 -3.46 -6.46
CA THR A 133 13.21 -2.68 -5.86
C THR A 133 13.59 -1.20 -5.82
N ILE A 134 12.72 -0.35 -6.31
CA ILE A 134 12.86 1.11 -6.27
C ILE A 134 12.22 1.62 -4.99
N TYR A 135 12.95 2.45 -4.25
CA TYR A 135 12.47 3.18 -3.07
C TYR A 135 12.65 4.67 -3.29
N ALA A 136 11.58 5.45 -3.20
CA ALA A 136 11.63 6.89 -3.35
C ALA A 136 10.76 7.60 -2.30
N GLY A 137 11.22 8.76 -1.83
CA GLY A 137 10.47 9.59 -0.87
C GLY A 137 10.41 9.06 0.56
N LYS A 138 9.81 9.87 1.42
CA LYS A 138 9.53 9.52 2.82
C LYS A 138 8.03 9.53 3.11
N ASN A 139 7.34 10.60 2.71
CA ASN A 139 5.89 10.73 2.80
C ASN A 139 5.40 11.68 1.68
N PRO A 140 4.73 11.18 0.65
CA PRO A 140 4.50 9.76 0.39
C PRO A 140 5.80 8.99 0.10
N LYS A 141 5.81 7.71 0.44
CA LYS A 141 6.87 6.77 0.11
C LYS A 141 6.43 5.94 -1.08
N VAL A 142 7.22 5.93 -2.14
CA VAL A 142 7.00 5.11 -3.33
C VAL A 142 7.85 3.84 -3.23
N ARG A 143 7.27 2.71 -3.57
CA ARG A 143 7.95 1.44 -3.73
C ARG A 143 7.48 0.77 -5.02
N ILE A 144 8.42 0.37 -5.89
CA ILE A 144 8.12 -0.33 -7.13
C ILE A 144 8.99 -1.57 -7.20
N TYR A 145 8.39 -2.73 -7.45
CA TYR A 145 9.11 -4.00 -7.42
C TYR A 145 8.42 -5.10 -8.23
N ASN A 146 9.18 -6.15 -8.54
CA ASN A 146 8.63 -7.36 -9.14
C ASN A 146 7.82 -8.13 -8.09
N LYS A 147 6.49 -8.19 -8.27
CA LYS A 147 5.57 -8.84 -7.34
C LYS A 147 5.78 -10.35 -7.26
N LEU A 148 6.06 -11.00 -8.38
CA LEU A 148 6.31 -12.44 -8.41
C LEU A 148 7.59 -12.81 -7.65
N ALA A 149 8.63 -12.00 -7.75
CA ALA A 149 9.87 -12.21 -7.00
C ALA A 149 9.65 -12.05 -5.49
N GLU A 150 8.80 -11.11 -5.08
CA GLU A 150 8.41 -10.88 -3.68
C GLU A 150 7.63 -12.08 -3.12
N ILE A 151 6.65 -12.63 -3.86
CA ILE A 151 5.89 -13.81 -3.46
C ILE A 151 6.82 -15.02 -3.30
N ARG A 152 7.69 -15.30 -4.29
CA ARG A 152 8.69 -16.40 -4.21
C ARG A 152 9.61 -16.26 -3.00
N TYR A 153 10.03 -15.03 -2.68
CA TYR A 153 10.84 -14.78 -1.48
C TYR A 153 10.09 -15.09 -0.20
N ARG A 154 8.79 -14.73 -0.09
CA ARG A 154 7.96 -15.06 1.09
C ARG A 154 7.78 -16.56 1.25
N LEU A 155 7.47 -17.28 0.19
CA LEU A 155 7.37 -18.74 0.19
C LEU A 155 8.67 -19.38 0.69
N LYS A 156 9.82 -18.96 0.14
CA LYS A 156 11.15 -19.47 0.56
C LYS A 156 11.44 -19.21 2.05
N LYS A 157 10.82 -18.18 2.65
CA LYS A 157 11.00 -17.81 4.06
C LYS A 157 9.87 -18.34 4.96
N ASN A 158 9.01 -19.22 4.47
CA ASN A 158 7.84 -19.75 5.17
C ASN A 158 6.93 -18.64 5.74
N LYS A 159 6.83 -17.51 5.03
CA LYS A 159 5.91 -16.43 5.38
C LYS A 159 4.56 -16.66 4.73
N LYS A 160 3.50 -16.16 5.39
CA LYS A 160 2.12 -16.26 4.89
C LYS A 160 2.00 -15.70 3.46
N VAL A 161 1.48 -16.51 2.57
CA VAL A 161 1.09 -16.18 1.20
C VAL A 161 -0.35 -16.65 1.03
N THR A 162 -1.19 -15.88 0.34
CA THR A 162 -2.58 -16.28 0.05
C THR A 162 -2.63 -17.14 -1.21
N GLU A 163 -3.67 -17.97 -1.35
CA GLU A 163 -3.90 -18.78 -2.57
C GLU A 163 -3.95 -17.91 -3.83
N GLY A 164 -4.62 -16.73 -3.75
CA GLY A 164 -4.64 -15.78 -4.85
C GLY A 164 -3.25 -15.27 -5.23
N GLU A 165 -2.37 -15.02 -4.24
CA GLU A 165 -0.98 -14.62 -4.52
C GLU A 165 -0.15 -15.77 -5.12
N GLU A 166 -0.40 -17.02 -4.74
CA GLU A 166 0.24 -18.19 -5.37
C GLU A 166 -0.21 -18.35 -6.82
N GLY A 167 -1.50 -18.20 -7.10
CA GLY A 167 -2.05 -18.22 -8.45
C GLY A 167 -1.42 -17.20 -9.40
N LEU A 168 -0.94 -16.06 -8.91
CA LEU A 168 -0.22 -15.08 -9.72
C LEU A 168 1.10 -15.64 -10.28
N LEU A 169 1.76 -16.59 -9.58
CA LEU A 169 3.01 -17.20 -10.05
C LEU A 169 2.80 -18.09 -11.29
N GLU A 170 1.61 -18.65 -11.45
CA GLU A 170 1.24 -19.50 -12.57
C GLU A 170 0.70 -18.65 -13.73
N SER A 171 -0.06 -17.61 -13.41
CA SER A 171 -0.77 -16.79 -14.39
C SER A 171 0.13 -15.79 -15.12
N TYR A 172 1.18 -15.27 -14.44
CA TYR A 172 1.96 -14.17 -14.99
C TYR A 172 3.45 -14.49 -15.10
N LYS A 173 4.06 -13.97 -16.17
CA LYS A 173 5.51 -14.05 -16.39
C LYS A 173 6.27 -12.90 -15.77
N ASP A 174 5.75 -11.69 -15.93
CA ASP A 174 6.26 -10.44 -15.36
C ASP A 174 5.08 -9.67 -14.75
N LEU A 175 5.16 -9.34 -13.47
CA LEU A 175 4.17 -8.54 -12.75
C LEU A 175 4.90 -7.51 -11.90
N THR A 176 4.71 -6.23 -12.22
CA THR A 176 5.32 -5.13 -11.47
C THR A 176 4.29 -4.43 -10.62
N ARG A 177 4.55 -4.35 -9.31
CA ARG A 177 3.74 -3.61 -8.35
C ARG A 177 4.26 -2.19 -8.19
N PHE A 178 3.33 -1.24 -8.32
CA PHE A 178 3.50 0.17 -8.01
C PHE A 178 2.78 0.46 -6.71
N GLU A 179 3.50 0.89 -5.69
CA GLU A 179 2.96 1.12 -4.35
C GLU A 179 3.29 2.54 -3.89
N VAL A 180 2.30 3.23 -3.34
CA VAL A 180 2.44 4.55 -2.73
C VAL A 180 1.89 4.50 -1.31
N ALA A 181 2.78 4.66 -0.33
CA ALA A 181 2.44 4.69 1.08
C ALA A 181 2.33 6.13 1.55
N VAL A 182 1.17 6.48 2.13
CA VAL A 182 0.88 7.81 2.66
C VAL A 182 0.63 7.72 4.15
N SER A 183 1.46 8.43 4.93
CA SER A 183 1.24 8.57 6.37
C SER A 183 0.42 9.83 6.63
N ARG A 184 -0.56 9.72 7.53
CA ARG A 184 -1.49 10.78 7.93
C ARG A 184 -2.20 11.41 6.72
N PRO A 185 -2.97 10.64 5.94
CA PRO A 185 -3.64 11.12 4.73
C PRO A 185 -4.74 12.17 4.99
N LYS A 186 -5.08 12.42 6.27
CA LYS A 186 -6.14 13.35 6.71
C LYS A 186 -7.53 12.94 6.23
N ILE A 187 -7.79 11.66 6.16
CA ILE A 187 -9.10 11.08 5.87
C ILE A 187 -9.47 10.09 6.97
N ASN A 188 -10.75 9.90 7.19
CA ASN A 188 -11.32 8.88 8.06
C ASN A 188 -11.87 7.69 7.26
N LEU A 189 -12.35 6.68 7.96
CA LEU A 189 -12.83 5.46 7.32
C LEU A 189 -14.14 5.70 6.53
N LYS A 190 -15.00 6.64 6.95
CA LYS A 190 -16.18 7.05 6.20
C LYS A 190 -15.81 7.65 4.85
N GLN A 191 -14.88 8.60 4.83
CA GLN A 191 -14.43 9.24 3.59
C GLN A 191 -13.76 8.24 2.63
N LEU A 192 -13.06 7.25 3.18
CA LEU A 192 -12.54 6.15 2.37
C LEU A 192 -13.67 5.32 1.74
N LYS A 193 -14.69 4.97 2.51
CA LYS A 193 -15.86 4.21 2.04
C LYS A 193 -16.64 4.95 0.96
N GLU A 194 -16.86 6.24 1.16
CA GLU A 194 -17.64 7.08 0.23
C GLU A 194 -16.92 7.33 -1.11
N ASN A 195 -15.59 7.41 -1.10
CA ASN A 195 -14.83 7.73 -2.32
C ASN A 195 -13.44 7.08 -2.36
N PRO A 196 -13.34 5.74 -2.41
CA PRO A 196 -12.06 5.04 -2.43
C PRO A 196 -11.26 5.28 -3.71
N VAL A 197 -11.94 5.60 -4.81
CA VAL A 197 -11.31 5.87 -6.12
C VAL A 197 -10.45 7.13 -6.08
N CYS A 198 -10.73 8.11 -5.22
CA CYS A 198 -9.94 9.34 -5.11
C CYS A 198 -8.46 9.06 -4.76
N LEU A 199 -8.17 7.93 -4.13
CA LEU A 199 -6.82 7.52 -3.78
C LEU A 199 -5.93 7.22 -5.01
N ALA A 200 -6.52 7.01 -6.20
CA ALA A 200 -5.78 6.90 -7.46
C ALA A 200 -4.89 8.13 -7.70
N SER A 201 -5.28 9.29 -7.17
CA SER A 201 -4.50 10.53 -7.24
C SER A 201 -3.12 10.45 -6.54
N TYR A 202 -2.92 9.50 -5.62
CA TYR A 202 -1.62 9.29 -5.00
C TYR A 202 -0.56 8.83 -6.01
N PHE A 203 -0.96 8.14 -7.07
CA PHE A 203 -0.07 7.76 -8.17
C PHE A 203 0.39 8.95 -9.03
N ASP A 204 -0.21 10.15 -8.92
CA ASP A 204 0.25 11.37 -9.60
C ASP A 204 1.65 11.82 -9.20
N LYS A 205 2.21 11.21 -8.15
CA LYS A 205 3.63 11.37 -7.81
C LYS A 205 4.56 10.65 -8.77
N LEU A 206 4.07 9.60 -9.44
CA LEU A 206 4.81 8.86 -10.44
C LEU A 206 4.74 9.64 -11.76
N ASN A 207 5.85 9.75 -12.43
CA ASN A 207 5.95 10.31 -13.76
C ASN A 207 6.92 9.44 -14.58
N PHE A 208 6.58 9.21 -15.82
CA PHE A 208 7.41 8.41 -16.72
C PHE A 208 7.86 9.31 -17.86
N ILE A 209 9.17 9.39 -18.07
CA ILE A 209 9.75 10.20 -19.13
C ILE A 209 9.36 9.55 -20.45
N GLN A 210 8.55 10.25 -21.26
CA GLN A 210 8.33 9.89 -22.64
C GLN A 210 9.60 10.24 -23.43
N ILE A 211 10.27 9.22 -23.96
CA ILE A 211 11.39 9.41 -24.87
C ILE A 211 10.76 9.68 -26.25
N SER A 212 10.61 10.94 -26.63
CA SER A 212 10.27 11.23 -28.03
C SER A 212 11.45 10.82 -28.91
N CYS A 213 11.24 9.90 -29.83
CA CYS A 213 12.25 9.38 -30.75
C CYS A 213 12.87 10.44 -31.68
N SER A 214 12.28 11.63 -31.75
CA SER A 214 12.73 12.71 -32.66
C SER A 214 13.97 13.47 -32.20
N ASN A 215 14.30 13.45 -30.88
CA ASN A 215 15.54 14.10 -30.41
C ASN A 215 15.94 13.60 -29.00
N PRO A 216 16.48 12.36 -28.85
CA PRO A 216 16.92 11.88 -27.55
C PRO A 216 18.17 12.66 -27.12
N CYS A 217 18.12 13.35 -25.97
CA CYS A 217 19.32 13.91 -25.33
C CYS A 217 20.40 12.81 -25.23
N GLY A 218 21.67 13.17 -25.44
CA GLY A 218 22.79 12.24 -25.52
C GLY A 218 22.92 11.24 -24.37
N VAL A 219 22.48 11.62 -23.15
CA VAL A 219 22.44 10.73 -21.97
C VAL A 219 21.44 9.58 -22.17
N MET A 220 20.29 9.83 -22.78
CA MET A 220 19.27 8.84 -23.06
C MET A 220 19.68 7.89 -24.18
N GLN A 221 20.44 8.38 -25.16
CA GLN A 221 21.02 7.52 -26.20
C GLN A 221 22.01 6.50 -25.60
N VAL A 222 22.80 6.89 -24.63
CA VAL A 222 23.73 5.99 -23.93
C VAL A 222 22.97 4.93 -23.12
N MET A 223 21.95 5.31 -22.36
CA MET A 223 21.11 4.38 -21.62
C MET A 223 20.36 3.44 -22.58
N TYR A 224 19.79 3.96 -23.65
CA TYR A 224 19.05 3.18 -24.64
C TYR A 224 19.97 2.18 -25.39
N LYS A 225 21.21 2.55 -25.70
CA LYS A 225 22.22 1.67 -26.33
C LYS A 225 22.67 0.54 -25.40
N GLN A 226 22.70 0.78 -24.09
CA GLN A 226 23.10 -0.21 -23.09
C GLN A 226 21.99 -1.19 -22.71
N VAL A 227 20.73 -0.90 -23.08
CA VAL A 227 19.59 -1.74 -22.77
C VAL A 227 19.50 -2.92 -23.74
N ASN A 228 19.40 -4.13 -23.20
CA ASN A 228 19.19 -5.35 -23.96
C ASN A 228 17.97 -5.23 -24.90
N ARG A 229 18.01 -5.84 -26.10
CA ARG A 229 16.94 -5.81 -27.12
C ARG A 229 15.55 -6.17 -26.56
N LYS A 230 15.47 -7.09 -25.57
CA LYS A 230 14.23 -7.47 -24.92
C LYS A 230 13.63 -6.30 -24.12
N PHE A 231 14.47 -5.59 -23.35
CA PHE A 231 14.03 -4.42 -22.58
C PHE A 231 13.71 -3.21 -23.45
N ARG A 232 14.37 -3.06 -24.62
CA ARG A 232 14.07 -1.99 -25.56
C ARG A 232 12.62 -2.06 -26.03
N LYS A 233 12.11 -3.24 -26.40
CA LYS A 233 10.70 -3.42 -26.80
C LYS A 233 9.73 -3.09 -25.66
N GLN A 234 10.09 -3.44 -24.42
CA GLN A 234 9.27 -3.11 -23.26
C GLN A 234 9.27 -1.60 -22.96
N ILE A 235 10.43 -0.94 -23.08
CA ILE A 235 10.50 0.53 -22.98
C ILE A 235 9.65 1.19 -24.07
N GLU A 236 9.75 0.75 -25.32
CA GLU A 236 8.94 1.24 -26.43
C GLU A 236 7.44 1.04 -26.16
N SER A 237 7.01 -0.10 -25.61
CA SER A 237 5.61 -0.32 -25.23
C SER A 237 5.15 0.58 -24.09
N LEU A 238 5.99 0.83 -23.07
CA LEU A 238 5.71 1.77 -21.99
C LEU A 238 5.58 3.21 -22.48
N LEU A 239 6.35 3.59 -23.50
CA LEU A 239 6.31 4.93 -24.08
C LEU A 239 5.06 5.16 -24.95
N ASN A 240 4.55 4.11 -25.57
CA ASN A 240 3.38 4.16 -26.45
C ASN A 240 2.04 4.09 -25.70
N THR A 241 2.08 3.79 -24.37
CA THR A 241 0.89 3.73 -23.54
C THR A 241 1.17 4.50 -22.25
N PRO A 242 0.32 5.46 -21.86
CA PRO A 242 0.53 6.20 -20.63
C PRO A 242 0.49 5.24 -19.43
N LEU A 243 1.67 4.82 -18.97
CA LEU A 243 1.80 3.85 -17.86
C LEU A 243 1.10 4.35 -16.60
N LEU A 244 1.09 5.66 -16.37
CA LEU A 244 0.39 6.25 -15.24
C LEU A 244 -1.13 6.00 -15.31
N ASP A 245 -1.72 6.13 -16.51
CA ASP A 245 -3.15 5.88 -16.70
C ASP A 245 -3.48 4.40 -16.46
N LYS A 246 -2.65 3.49 -16.97
CA LYS A 246 -2.79 2.05 -16.68
C LYS A 246 -2.69 1.72 -15.18
N ILE A 247 -1.77 2.38 -14.46
CA ILE A 247 -1.62 2.19 -13.01
C ILE A 247 -2.88 2.67 -12.29
N LYS A 248 -3.42 3.81 -12.66
CA LYS A 248 -4.65 4.34 -12.07
C LYS A 248 -5.87 3.48 -12.41
N GLU A 249 -5.98 3.04 -13.65
CA GLU A 249 -7.05 2.14 -14.12
C GLU A 249 -7.02 0.82 -13.35
N ALA A 250 -5.86 0.14 -13.26
CA ALA A 250 -5.71 -1.10 -12.53
C ALA A 250 -6.09 -0.94 -11.04
N TYR A 251 -5.64 0.15 -10.39
CA TYR A 251 -6.04 0.46 -9.02
C TYR A 251 -7.56 0.66 -8.90
N THR A 252 -8.15 1.45 -9.79
CA THR A 252 -9.58 1.80 -9.75
C THR A 252 -10.45 0.56 -9.95
N THR A 253 -10.13 -0.30 -10.91
CA THR A 253 -10.85 -1.55 -11.16
C THR A 253 -10.87 -2.46 -9.92
N GLU A 254 -9.71 -2.68 -9.30
CA GLU A 254 -9.62 -3.52 -8.10
C GLU A 254 -10.37 -2.92 -6.90
N VAL A 255 -10.29 -1.60 -6.73
CA VAL A 255 -10.96 -0.90 -5.63
C VAL A 255 -12.47 -0.90 -5.81
N ILE A 256 -12.97 -0.67 -7.02
CA ILE A 256 -14.41 -0.74 -7.33
C ILE A 256 -14.94 -2.13 -6.95
N HIS A 257 -14.25 -3.18 -7.37
CA HIS A 257 -14.65 -4.55 -7.07
C HIS A 257 -14.67 -4.83 -5.55
N TRP A 258 -13.61 -4.42 -4.84
CA TRP A 258 -13.49 -4.68 -3.40
C TRP A 258 -14.52 -3.91 -2.55
N PHE A 259 -14.95 -2.72 -2.99
CA PHE A 259 -15.99 -1.93 -2.31
C PHE A 259 -17.40 -2.23 -2.84
N ASP A 260 -17.56 -3.19 -3.75
CA ASP A 260 -18.85 -3.49 -4.43
C ASP A 260 -19.52 -2.24 -5.03
N LEU A 261 -18.71 -1.32 -5.55
CA LEU A 261 -19.19 -0.12 -6.21
C LEU A 261 -19.65 -0.46 -7.62
N LYS A 262 -20.79 0.09 -8.04
CA LYS A 262 -21.20 0.00 -9.45
C LYS A 262 -20.20 0.78 -10.29
N GLU A 263 -19.75 0.19 -11.41
CA GLU A 263 -18.90 0.92 -12.36
C GLU A 263 -19.58 2.23 -12.77
N PRO A 264 -18.86 3.35 -12.75
CA PRO A 264 -19.39 4.58 -13.30
C PRO A 264 -19.64 4.39 -14.81
N TYR A 265 -20.90 4.58 -15.23
CA TYR A 265 -21.32 4.54 -16.64
C TYR A 265 -20.63 5.64 -17.46
#